data_02f47bc5c414bb001c4ddc2af67e580d
#
_entry.id   02f47bc5c414bb001c4ddc2af67e580d
#
_cell.length_a   1.000
_cell.length_b   1.000
_cell.length_c   1.000
_cell.angle_alpha   90.00
_cell.angle_beta   90.00
_cell.angle_gamma   90.00
#
_symmetry.space_group_name_H-M   'P 1'
#
loop_
_entity.id
_entity.type
_entity.pdbx_description
1 polymer ?
#
loop_
_entity_poly.entity_id
_entity_poly.type
_entity_poly.pdbx_seq_one_letter_code
_entity_poly.pdbx_strand_id
1 'polypeptide(L)'
;MRSTELAPVLEFLRCATPDAWVEAALAQQELLLIDHANCEKKAASTALNLMFRYSGDVDFLASLSRLAREELRHFEQVLKLMRARGIAYRRIDAARYAQGLRELVRTHE
;
A
#
# COMPACT_ATOMS: atom_id res chain seq x y z
N MET A 1 8.28 -11.02 2.46
CA MET A 1 8.13 -9.97 3.46
C MET A 1 8.06 -8.62 2.80
N ARG A 2 7.21 -7.75 3.30
CA ARG A 2 7.04 -6.41 2.70
C ARG A 2 8.30 -5.56 2.75
N SER A 3 9.12 -5.70 3.80
CA SER A 3 10.37 -4.94 3.90
C SER A 3 11.35 -5.33 2.81
N THR A 4 11.36 -6.61 2.38
CA THR A 4 12.24 -7.05 1.30
C THR A 4 11.70 -6.64 -0.06
N GLU A 5 10.40 -6.42 -0.20
CA GLU A 5 9.80 -5.91 -1.44
C GLU A 5 10.14 -4.44 -1.64
N LEU A 6 10.25 -3.67 -0.55
CA LEU A 6 10.56 -2.26 -0.64
C LEU A 6 12.01 -2.00 -1.07
N ALA A 7 12.94 -2.84 -0.62
CA ALA A 7 14.35 -2.65 -0.95
C ALA A 7 14.64 -2.69 -2.46
N PRO A 8 14.08 -3.64 -3.24
CA PRO A 8 14.29 -3.63 -4.69
C PRO A 8 13.73 -2.39 -5.38
N VAL A 9 12.62 -1.86 -4.89
CA VAL A 9 12.02 -0.63 -5.44
C VAL A 9 12.96 0.55 -5.21
N LEU A 10 13.51 0.69 -4.01
CA LEU A 10 14.44 1.76 -3.69
C LEU A 10 15.71 1.66 -4.52
N GLU A 11 16.23 0.46 -4.72
CA GLU A 11 17.41 0.25 -5.56
C GLU A 11 17.14 0.64 -7.01
N PHE A 12 15.97 0.29 -7.52
CA PHE A 12 15.58 0.68 -8.87
C PHE A 12 15.52 2.21 -9.01
N LEU A 13 14.95 2.89 -8.02
CA LEU A 13 14.86 4.34 -8.04
C LEU A 13 16.23 4.99 -8.05
N ARG A 14 17.19 4.46 -7.28
CA ARG A 14 18.56 4.98 -7.24
C ARG A 14 19.26 4.83 -8.58
N CYS A 15 18.96 3.76 -9.31
CA CYS A 15 19.57 3.54 -10.62
C CYS A 15 18.94 4.37 -11.73
N ALA A 16 17.64 4.69 -11.61
CA ALA A 16 16.87 5.28 -12.69
C ALA A 16 16.57 6.77 -12.52
N THR A 17 16.77 7.35 -11.32
CA THR A 17 16.32 8.70 -11.01
C THR A 17 17.38 9.49 -10.23
N PRO A 18 17.32 10.84 -10.27
CA PRO A 18 18.24 11.69 -9.51
C PRO A 18 18.13 11.45 -8.00
N ASP A 19 19.23 11.64 -7.29
CA ASP A 19 19.28 11.48 -5.84
C ASP A 19 18.25 12.32 -5.12
N ALA A 20 18.00 13.55 -5.58
CA ALA A 20 17.00 14.43 -4.97
C ALA A 20 15.61 13.79 -5.00
N TRP A 21 15.26 13.11 -6.11
CA TRP A 21 13.97 12.43 -6.20
C TRP A 21 13.89 11.23 -5.26
N VAL A 22 15.00 10.48 -5.16
CA VAL A 22 15.08 9.34 -4.24
C VAL A 22 14.89 9.81 -2.80
N GLU A 23 15.53 10.91 -2.43
CA GLU A 23 15.38 11.49 -1.10
C GLU A 23 13.94 11.91 -0.82
N ALA A 24 13.28 12.52 -1.82
CA ALA A 24 11.88 12.90 -1.68
C ALA A 24 10.98 11.67 -1.53
N ALA A 25 11.25 10.60 -2.27
CA ALA A 25 10.50 9.36 -2.15
C ALA A 25 10.65 8.76 -0.75
N LEU A 26 11.87 8.77 -0.21
CA LEU A 26 12.12 8.28 1.15
C LEU A 26 11.41 9.14 2.19
N ALA A 27 11.39 10.46 1.99
CA ALA A 27 10.70 11.38 2.89
C ALA A 27 9.19 11.15 2.88
N GLN A 28 8.62 10.67 1.75
CA GLN A 28 7.20 10.39 1.63
C GLN A 28 6.86 8.92 1.92
N GLN A 29 7.81 8.16 2.44
CA GLN A 29 7.60 6.74 2.75
C GLN A 29 6.39 6.50 3.64
N GLU A 30 6.18 7.38 4.60
CA GLU A 30 5.03 7.29 5.51
C GLU A 30 3.71 7.29 4.74
N LEU A 31 3.54 8.26 3.83
CA LEU A 31 2.32 8.35 3.02
C LEU A 31 2.16 7.14 2.11
N LEU A 32 3.24 6.69 1.50
CA LEU A 32 3.20 5.54 0.59
C LEU A 32 2.80 4.26 1.32
N LEU A 33 3.33 4.04 2.52
CA LEU A 33 2.98 2.85 3.30
C LEU A 33 1.54 2.89 3.79
N ILE A 34 1.07 4.04 4.24
CA ILE A 34 -0.33 4.19 4.67
C ILE A 34 -1.26 3.96 3.49
N ASP A 35 -0.93 4.51 2.33
CA ASP A 35 -1.72 4.28 1.12
C ASP A 35 -1.75 2.80 0.74
N HIS A 36 -0.61 2.14 0.81
CA HIS A 36 -0.53 0.72 0.52
C HIS A 36 -1.43 -0.09 1.46
N ALA A 37 -1.37 0.22 2.76
CA ALA A 37 -2.23 -0.44 3.74
C ALA A 37 -3.71 -0.22 3.41
N ASN A 38 -4.07 1.00 3.01
CA ASN A 38 -5.45 1.31 2.65
C ASN A 38 -5.89 0.57 1.39
N CYS A 39 -5.00 0.39 0.42
CA CYS A 39 -5.31 -0.38 -0.78
C CYS A 39 -5.58 -1.85 -0.46
N GLU A 40 -4.77 -2.45 0.41
CA GLU A 40 -4.99 -3.84 0.82
C GLU A 40 -6.31 -4.00 1.58
N LYS A 41 -6.60 -3.08 2.47
CA LYS A 41 -7.85 -3.09 3.23
C LYS A 41 -9.07 -2.93 2.30
N LYS A 42 -8.95 -2.04 1.33
CA LYS A 42 -10.02 -1.81 0.36
C LYS A 42 -10.24 -3.05 -0.51
N ALA A 43 -9.16 -3.71 -0.92
CA ALA A 43 -9.26 -4.94 -1.70
C ALA A 43 -9.98 -6.05 -0.93
N ALA A 44 -9.66 -6.19 0.37
CA ALA A 44 -10.36 -7.16 1.22
C ALA A 44 -11.84 -6.82 1.34
N SER A 45 -12.16 -5.54 1.52
CA SER A 45 -13.54 -5.07 1.61
C SER A 45 -14.32 -5.36 0.33
N THR A 46 -13.67 -5.15 -0.83
CA THR A 46 -14.30 -5.44 -2.13
C THR A 46 -14.60 -6.93 -2.26
N ALA A 47 -13.68 -7.79 -1.87
CA ALA A 47 -13.90 -9.24 -1.92
C ALA A 47 -15.06 -9.63 -1.02
N LEU A 48 -15.14 -9.08 0.19
CA LEU A 48 -16.23 -9.35 1.12
C LEU A 48 -17.58 -8.88 0.55
N ASN A 49 -17.62 -7.70 -0.05
CA ASN A 49 -18.84 -7.18 -0.66
C ASN A 49 -19.32 -8.07 -1.81
N LEU A 50 -18.40 -8.59 -2.60
CA LEU A 50 -18.74 -9.52 -3.68
C LEU A 50 -19.32 -10.82 -3.12
N MET A 51 -18.83 -11.29 -1.98
CA MET A 51 -19.37 -12.49 -1.35
C MET A 51 -20.84 -12.32 -0.96
N PHE A 52 -21.25 -11.11 -0.57
CA PHE A 52 -22.64 -10.83 -0.25
C PHE A 52 -23.52 -10.72 -1.50
N ARG A 53 -22.95 -10.33 -2.62
CA ARG A 53 -23.70 -10.19 -3.88
C ARG A 53 -23.90 -11.51 -4.60
N TYR A 54 -22.92 -12.38 -4.56
CA TYR A 54 -22.91 -13.62 -5.34
C TYR A 54 -22.99 -14.82 -4.40
N SER A 55 -24.21 -15.22 -4.06
CA SER A 55 -24.43 -16.25 -3.06
C SER A 55 -24.73 -17.65 -3.65
N GLY A 56 -24.78 -17.77 -4.97
CA GLY A 56 -25.19 -19.03 -5.59
C GLY A 56 -24.07 -19.97 -6.02
N ASP A 57 -22.83 -19.50 -6.05
CA ASP A 57 -21.67 -20.27 -6.51
C ASP A 57 -20.70 -20.48 -5.35
N VAL A 58 -20.70 -21.71 -4.82
CA VAL A 58 -19.87 -22.02 -3.64
C VAL A 58 -18.37 -21.92 -3.96
N ASP A 59 -17.96 -22.35 -5.14
CA ASP A 59 -16.56 -22.30 -5.53
C ASP A 59 -16.08 -20.85 -5.66
N PHE A 60 -16.90 -20.00 -6.24
CA PHE A 60 -16.59 -18.59 -6.37
C PHE A 60 -16.52 -17.92 -4.99
N LEU A 61 -17.46 -18.25 -4.11
CA LEU A 61 -17.44 -17.73 -2.74
C LEU A 61 -16.17 -18.14 -2.00
N ALA A 62 -15.75 -19.40 -2.16
CA ALA A 62 -14.52 -19.89 -1.54
C ALA A 62 -13.31 -19.13 -2.05
N SER A 63 -13.27 -18.83 -3.36
CA SER A 63 -12.18 -18.08 -3.96
C SER A 63 -12.13 -16.64 -3.42
N LEU A 64 -13.29 -16.00 -3.30
CA LEU A 64 -13.38 -14.65 -2.74
C LEU A 64 -12.94 -14.61 -1.28
N SER A 65 -13.32 -15.63 -0.51
CA SER A 65 -12.91 -15.76 0.88
C SER A 65 -11.38 -15.85 1.01
N ARG A 66 -10.79 -16.67 0.14
CA ARG A 66 -9.34 -16.83 0.11
C ARG A 66 -8.64 -15.52 -0.24
N LEU A 67 -9.18 -14.82 -1.24
CA LEU A 67 -8.65 -13.52 -1.65
C LEU A 67 -8.73 -12.51 -0.50
N ALA A 68 -9.86 -12.44 0.18
CA ALA A 68 -10.02 -11.54 1.31
C ALA A 68 -8.99 -11.81 2.40
N ARG A 69 -8.75 -13.10 2.71
CA ARG A 69 -7.77 -13.48 3.72
C ARG A 69 -6.35 -13.10 3.31
N GLU A 70 -6.01 -13.26 2.03
CA GLU A 70 -4.70 -12.88 1.53
C GLU A 70 -4.49 -11.37 1.60
N GLU A 71 -5.49 -10.60 1.22
CA GLU A 71 -5.39 -9.14 1.28
C GLU A 71 -5.28 -8.65 2.72
N LEU A 72 -6.00 -9.28 3.64
CA LEU A 72 -5.88 -8.94 5.06
C LEU A 72 -4.51 -9.32 5.62
N ARG A 73 -3.94 -10.42 5.16
CA ARG A 73 -2.59 -10.80 5.58
C ARG A 73 -1.57 -9.79 5.07
N HIS A 74 -1.72 -9.32 3.82
CA HIS A 74 -0.85 -8.27 3.28
C HIS A 74 -1.00 -6.99 4.08
N PHE A 75 -2.23 -6.64 4.43
CA PHE A 75 -2.50 -5.47 5.27
C PHE A 75 -1.75 -5.57 6.60
N GLU A 76 -1.81 -6.73 7.25
CA GLU A 76 -1.11 -6.94 8.52
C GLU A 76 0.41 -6.86 8.35
N GLN A 77 0.95 -7.33 7.23
CA GLN A 77 2.37 -7.22 6.93
C GLN A 77 2.80 -5.76 6.79
N VAL A 78 1.98 -4.95 6.13
CA VAL A 78 2.27 -3.52 5.98
C VAL A 78 2.21 -2.82 7.34
N LEU A 79 1.21 -3.15 8.16
CA LEU A 79 1.11 -2.60 9.52
C LEU A 79 2.35 -2.95 10.35
N LYS A 80 2.82 -4.18 10.22
CA LYS A 80 4.02 -4.63 10.95
C LYS A 80 5.24 -3.84 10.50
N LEU A 81 5.37 -3.59 9.21
CA LEU A 81 6.46 -2.79 8.67
C LEU A 81 6.38 -1.35 9.18
N MET A 82 5.18 -0.78 9.19
CA MET A 82 4.97 0.58 9.72
C MET A 82 5.37 0.67 11.19
N ARG A 83 4.98 -0.32 11.99
CA ARG A 83 5.36 -0.37 13.41
C ARG A 83 6.88 -0.40 13.57
N ALA A 84 7.56 -1.21 12.77
CA ALA A 84 9.02 -1.33 12.84
C ALA A 84 9.72 -0.02 12.50
N ARG A 85 9.08 0.82 11.70
CA ARG A 85 9.64 2.12 11.27
C ARG A 85 9.08 3.30 12.05
N GLY A 86 8.28 3.05 13.07
CA GLY A 86 7.71 4.12 13.89
C GLY A 86 6.67 4.96 13.17
N ILE A 87 6.04 4.42 12.14
CA ILE A 87 5.00 5.12 11.38
C ILE A 87 3.64 4.78 11.99
N ALA A 88 2.89 5.80 12.40
CA ALA A 88 1.55 5.62 12.93
C ALA A 88 0.54 5.49 11.78
N TYR A 89 -0.33 4.48 11.87
CA TYR A 89 -1.43 4.34 10.92
C TYR A 89 -2.46 5.40 11.26
N ARG A 90 -2.76 6.25 10.29
CA ARG A 90 -3.71 7.33 10.48
C ARG A 90 -4.45 7.62 9.19
N ARG A 91 -5.57 8.31 9.32
CA ARG A 91 -6.32 8.74 8.15
C ARG A 91 -5.58 9.88 7.47
N ILE A 92 -5.47 9.79 6.14
CA ILE A 92 -4.86 10.82 5.32
C ILE A 92 -5.95 11.38 4.42
N ASP A 93 -6.14 12.71 4.43
CA ASP A 93 -7.10 13.31 3.52
C ASP A 93 -6.51 13.36 2.10
N ALA A 94 -7.41 13.46 1.11
CA ALA A 94 -7.02 13.41 -0.30
C ALA A 94 -6.09 14.57 -0.68
N ALA A 95 -6.30 15.75 -0.11
CA ALA A 95 -5.49 16.92 -0.44
C ALA A 95 -4.04 16.73 0.02
N ARG A 96 -3.86 16.23 1.24
CA ARG A 96 -2.53 16.00 1.79
C ARG A 96 -1.80 14.90 1.03
N TYR A 97 -2.51 13.84 0.66
CA TYR A 97 -1.91 12.77 -0.12
C TYR A 97 -1.48 13.27 -1.50
N ALA A 98 -2.34 14.03 -2.16
CA ALA A 98 -2.04 14.61 -3.45
C ALA A 98 -0.85 15.54 -3.40
N GLN A 99 -0.72 16.33 -2.33
CA GLN A 99 0.42 17.23 -2.15
C GLN A 99 1.73 16.43 -2.04
N GLY A 100 1.71 15.35 -1.27
CA GLY A 100 2.88 14.49 -1.14
C GLY A 100 3.33 13.92 -2.48
N LEU A 101 2.38 13.46 -3.28
CA LEU A 101 2.69 12.95 -4.61
C LEU A 101 3.24 14.03 -5.53
N ARG A 102 2.67 15.23 -5.47
CA ARG A 102 3.16 16.35 -6.28
C ARG A 102 4.59 16.72 -5.93
N GLU A 103 4.94 16.66 -4.66
CA GLU A 103 6.32 16.93 -4.22
C GLU A 103 7.30 15.92 -4.81
N LEU A 104 6.91 14.64 -4.88
CA LEU A 104 7.75 13.63 -5.52
C LEU A 104 7.98 13.94 -6.99
N VAL A 105 6.92 14.27 -7.71
CA VAL A 105 7.00 14.61 -9.13
C VAL A 105 7.86 15.86 -9.34
N ARG A 106 7.61 16.89 -8.55
CA ARG A 106 8.34 18.16 -8.66
C ARG A 106 9.83 17.99 -8.42
N THR A 107 10.19 17.16 -7.44
CA THR A 107 11.59 16.90 -7.13
C THR A 107 12.28 16.14 -8.25
N HIS A 108 11.54 15.29 -8.94
CA HIS A 108 12.06 14.53 -10.07
C HIS A 108 12.31 15.42 -11.29
N GLU A 109 11.47 16.39 -11.52
CA GLU A 109 11.62 17.34 -12.62
C GLU A 109 12.84 18.25 -12.42
#